data_92dc1efbc32c22be162f58f55be4735b
#
_entry.id   92dc1efbc32c22be162f58f55be4735b
#
_cell.length_a   1.000
_cell.length_b   1.000
_cell.length_c   1.000
_cell.angle_alpha   90.00
_cell.angle_beta   90.00
_cell.angle_gamma   90.00
#
_symmetry.space_group_name_H-M   'P 1'
#
loop_
_entity.id
_entity.type
_entity.pdbx_description
1 polymer ?
#
loop_
_entity_poly.entity_id
_entity_poly.type
_entity_poly.pdbx_seq_one_letter_code
_entity_poly.pdbx_strand_id
1 'polypeptide(L)'
;MPQSELEKMKAGQWYSCLDPELDAMRARAHEAVHEHSILPPAERGNIAPKLRALFAECAEDVRIETRFHCAYGVNIHLGRNVFINVGCTILDTASVIIGDHSMLGPNVQIYCAQHHKDPELRKQHLEIALPVTIGRNVWIGGGAIILAGVSIGDDAIVGAGAVVTKNVAPGVTVVGNPARVMGDRA
;
A
#
# COMPACT_ATOMS: atom_id res chain seq x y z
N MET A 1 7.95 -15.13 -26.89
CA MET A 1 7.03 -15.90 -26.01
C MET A 1 5.94 -14.94 -25.55
N PRO A 2 4.71 -15.35 -25.30
CA PRO A 2 3.71 -14.45 -24.71
C PRO A 2 4.18 -14.00 -23.33
N GLN A 3 3.84 -12.75 -22.96
CA GLN A 3 4.12 -12.21 -21.62
C GLN A 3 3.41 -13.03 -20.53
N SER A 4 4.09 -13.28 -19.41
CA SER A 4 3.45 -13.87 -18.21
C SER A 4 2.49 -12.86 -17.56
N GLU A 5 1.56 -13.35 -16.72
CA GLU A 5 0.64 -12.47 -15.99
C GLU A 5 1.41 -11.55 -15.01
N LEU A 6 2.51 -12.01 -14.43
CA LEU A 6 3.41 -11.19 -13.64
C LEU A 6 4.07 -10.06 -14.46
N GLU A 7 4.52 -10.35 -15.69
CA GLU A 7 5.08 -9.33 -16.59
C GLU A 7 4.04 -8.27 -16.96
N LYS A 8 2.81 -8.70 -17.28
CA LYS A 8 1.68 -7.79 -17.54
C LYS A 8 1.35 -6.92 -16.32
N MET A 9 1.27 -7.53 -15.13
CA MET A 9 1.04 -6.81 -13.88
C MET A 9 2.09 -5.71 -13.66
N LYS A 10 3.38 -6.06 -13.79
CA LYS A 10 4.49 -5.10 -13.68
C LYS A 10 4.48 -4.00 -14.73
N ALA A 11 3.98 -4.31 -15.93
CA ALA A 11 3.85 -3.35 -17.02
C ALA A 11 2.59 -2.47 -16.94
N GLY A 12 1.75 -2.61 -15.91
CA GLY A 12 0.48 -1.88 -15.76
C GLY A 12 -0.53 -2.22 -16.84
N GLN A 13 -0.49 -3.43 -17.36
CA GLN A 13 -1.45 -3.98 -18.33
C GLN A 13 -2.55 -4.78 -17.61
N TRP A 14 -3.64 -5.07 -18.31
CA TRP A 14 -4.65 -6.01 -17.80
C TRP A 14 -4.07 -7.41 -17.72
N TYR A 15 -4.18 -8.04 -16.54
CA TYR A 15 -3.67 -9.37 -16.25
C TYR A 15 -4.72 -10.20 -15.51
N SER A 16 -4.60 -11.53 -15.56
CA SER A 16 -5.41 -12.41 -14.73
C SER A 16 -4.80 -12.51 -13.33
N CYS A 17 -5.56 -12.13 -12.31
CA CYS A 17 -5.08 -12.22 -10.93
C CYS A 17 -5.07 -13.67 -10.38
N LEU A 18 -5.66 -14.63 -11.10
CA LEU A 18 -5.67 -16.07 -10.74
C LEU A 18 -4.55 -16.83 -11.46
N ASP A 19 -3.34 -16.35 -11.35
CA ASP A 19 -2.16 -16.99 -11.96
C ASP A 19 -1.35 -17.73 -10.88
N PRO A 20 -0.85 -18.96 -11.15
CA PRO A 20 -0.10 -19.75 -10.17
C PRO A 20 1.19 -19.08 -9.65
N GLU A 21 1.89 -18.29 -10.47
CA GLU A 21 3.08 -17.56 -10.05
C GLU A 21 2.69 -16.46 -9.07
N LEU A 22 1.61 -15.73 -9.34
CA LEU A 22 1.06 -14.71 -8.45
C LEU A 22 0.52 -15.32 -7.15
N ASP A 23 -0.10 -16.52 -7.20
CA ASP A 23 -0.53 -17.26 -6.01
C ASP A 23 0.65 -17.65 -5.12
N ALA A 24 1.74 -18.14 -5.70
CA ALA A 24 2.95 -18.47 -4.95
C ALA A 24 3.59 -17.23 -4.28
N MET A 25 3.51 -16.06 -4.93
CA MET A 25 3.97 -14.79 -4.34
C MET A 25 3.08 -14.37 -3.16
N ARG A 26 1.74 -14.47 -3.29
CA ARG A 26 0.80 -14.19 -2.20
C ARG A 26 1.01 -15.13 -1.00
N ALA A 27 1.24 -16.42 -1.25
CA ALA A 27 1.52 -17.38 -0.19
C ALA A 27 2.75 -16.98 0.65
N ARG A 28 3.84 -16.56 0.00
CA ARG A 28 5.04 -16.05 0.70
C ARG A 28 4.74 -14.80 1.54
N ALA A 29 3.93 -13.88 1.00
CA ALA A 29 3.52 -12.69 1.73
C ALA A 29 2.69 -13.06 2.97
N HIS A 30 1.74 -14.00 2.84
CA HIS A 30 0.92 -14.48 3.95
C HIS A 30 1.76 -15.11 5.06
N GLU A 31 2.79 -15.90 4.72
CA GLU A 31 3.72 -16.47 5.71
C GLU A 31 4.48 -15.38 6.48
N ALA A 32 4.98 -14.36 5.78
CA ALA A 32 5.72 -13.26 6.38
C ALA A 32 4.82 -12.39 7.29
N VAL A 33 3.61 -12.10 6.85
CA VAL A 33 2.59 -11.38 7.63
C VAL A 33 2.16 -12.20 8.86
N HIS A 34 2.00 -13.51 8.71
CA HIS A 34 1.66 -14.40 9.82
C HIS A 34 2.77 -14.39 10.88
N GLU A 35 4.04 -14.57 10.50
CA GLU A 35 5.17 -14.46 11.42
C GLU A 35 5.16 -13.14 12.19
N HIS A 36 4.98 -12.00 11.47
CA HIS A 36 4.92 -10.68 12.08
C HIS A 36 3.78 -10.56 13.12
N SER A 37 2.68 -11.24 12.90
CA SER A 37 1.49 -11.18 13.77
C SER A 37 1.62 -12.03 15.04
N ILE A 38 2.38 -13.15 14.99
CA ILE A 38 2.43 -14.12 16.10
C ILE A 38 3.69 -14.01 16.97
N LEU A 39 4.78 -13.44 16.45
CA LEU A 39 6.00 -13.29 17.24
C LEU A 39 5.79 -12.38 18.45
N PRO A 40 6.30 -12.76 19.64
CA PRO A 40 6.33 -11.88 20.78
C PRO A 40 7.03 -10.56 20.45
N PRO A 41 6.62 -9.42 21.03
CA PRO A 41 7.20 -8.11 20.70
C PRO A 41 8.72 -8.04 20.82
N ALA A 42 9.32 -8.72 21.82
CA ALA A 42 10.75 -8.74 22.03
C ALA A 42 11.52 -9.48 20.91
N GLU A 43 10.90 -10.48 20.27
CA GLU A 43 11.48 -11.25 19.17
C GLU A 43 11.17 -10.64 17.82
N ARG A 44 9.99 -10.05 17.66
CA ARG A 44 9.54 -9.38 16.44
C ARG A 44 10.33 -8.11 16.17
N GLY A 45 10.68 -7.36 17.23
CA GLY A 45 11.22 -6.02 17.09
C GLY A 45 10.23 -5.07 16.39
N ASN A 46 10.76 -4.12 15.62
CA ASN A 46 9.95 -3.20 14.84
C ASN A 46 9.25 -3.86 13.64
N ILE A 47 9.87 -4.89 13.07
CA ILE A 47 9.36 -5.67 11.92
C ILE A 47 9.95 -7.07 12.02
N ALA A 48 9.10 -8.12 11.92
CA ALA A 48 9.56 -9.51 11.91
C ALA A 48 10.52 -9.79 10.72
N PRO A 49 11.49 -10.70 10.89
CA PRO A 49 12.54 -10.93 9.90
C PRO A 49 12.04 -11.27 8.50
N LYS A 50 11.05 -12.17 8.37
CA LYS A 50 10.51 -12.55 7.05
C LYS A 50 9.80 -11.39 6.38
N LEU A 51 9.04 -10.58 7.15
CA LEU A 51 8.33 -9.42 6.59
C LEU A 51 9.32 -8.35 6.12
N ARG A 52 10.39 -8.10 6.89
CA ARG A 52 11.46 -7.18 6.47
C ARG A 52 12.15 -7.64 5.20
N ALA A 53 12.48 -8.93 5.11
CA ALA A 53 13.15 -9.52 3.95
C ALA A 53 12.26 -9.60 2.69
N LEU A 54 10.95 -9.52 2.88
CA LEU A 54 9.98 -9.56 1.78
C LEU A 54 9.90 -8.24 1.01
N PHE A 55 10.08 -7.09 1.70
CA PHE A 55 9.95 -5.77 1.08
C PHE A 55 11.04 -5.51 0.03
N ALA A 56 10.68 -4.79 -1.04
CA ALA A 56 11.64 -4.35 -2.06
C ALA A 56 12.75 -3.49 -1.45
N GLU A 57 12.36 -2.54 -0.60
CA GLU A 57 13.24 -1.66 0.16
C GLU A 57 12.62 -1.38 1.53
N CYS A 58 13.43 -1.42 2.58
CA CYS A 58 12.97 -1.13 3.94
C CYS A 58 14.11 -0.60 4.80
N ALA A 59 14.09 0.68 5.14
CA ALA A 59 15.08 1.28 6.01
C ALA A 59 15.06 0.63 7.41
N GLU A 60 16.20 0.67 8.13
CA GLU A 60 16.35 -0.05 9.41
C GLU A 60 15.42 0.46 10.52
N ASP A 61 15.11 1.75 10.50
CA ASP A 61 14.33 2.46 11.50
C ASP A 61 12.81 2.46 11.25
N VAL A 62 12.36 1.75 10.21
CA VAL A 62 10.93 1.53 9.93
C VAL A 62 10.28 0.74 11.06
N ARG A 63 9.05 1.15 11.44
CA ARG A 63 8.23 0.45 12.42
C ARG A 63 6.86 0.11 11.84
N ILE A 64 6.44 -1.15 12.00
CA ILE A 64 5.12 -1.64 11.60
C ILE A 64 4.45 -2.31 12.78
N GLU A 65 3.25 -1.85 13.15
CA GLU A 65 2.43 -2.47 14.19
C GLU A 65 1.72 -3.73 13.66
N THR A 66 1.32 -4.62 14.58
CA THR A 66 0.69 -5.90 14.22
C THR A 66 -0.68 -5.75 13.60
N ARG A 67 -1.15 -6.85 12.96
CA ARG A 67 -2.27 -6.91 12.03
C ARG A 67 -2.04 -6.09 10.75
N PHE A 68 -0.79 -5.98 10.35
CA PHE A 68 -0.43 -5.51 9.01
C PHE A 68 -0.80 -6.57 7.97
N HIS A 69 -1.22 -6.13 6.78
CA HIS A 69 -1.45 -7.01 5.63
C HIS A 69 -0.86 -6.40 4.36
N CYS A 70 -0.24 -7.23 3.53
CA CYS A 70 0.16 -6.88 2.16
C CYS A 70 -0.20 -8.01 1.19
N ALA A 71 -0.36 -7.67 -0.10
CA ALA A 71 -0.67 -8.66 -1.13
C ALA A 71 0.57 -9.46 -1.52
N TYR A 72 1.66 -8.80 -1.82
CA TYR A 72 2.92 -9.41 -2.26
C TYR A 72 4.12 -9.00 -1.41
N GLY A 73 4.13 -7.80 -0.86
CA GLY A 73 5.23 -7.20 -0.11
C GLY A 73 6.41 -6.76 -0.97
N VAL A 74 6.74 -7.52 -2.01
CA VAL A 74 7.89 -7.28 -2.90
C VAL A 74 7.81 -5.98 -3.72
N ASN A 75 6.67 -5.30 -3.72
CA ASN A 75 6.46 -4.03 -4.40
C ASN A 75 6.42 -2.84 -3.43
N ILE A 76 6.69 -3.06 -2.14
CA ILE A 76 6.65 -2.02 -1.10
C ILE A 76 8.05 -1.49 -0.85
N HIS A 77 8.19 -0.15 -0.90
CA HIS A 77 9.42 0.59 -0.64
C HIS A 77 9.18 1.55 0.53
N LEU A 78 9.90 1.37 1.61
CA LEU A 78 9.77 2.14 2.84
C LEU A 78 11.03 2.93 3.14
N GLY A 79 10.92 4.26 3.12
CA GLY A 79 11.98 5.19 3.49
C GLY A 79 12.29 5.17 4.98
N ARG A 80 13.19 6.05 5.41
CA ARG A 80 13.63 6.17 6.81
C ARG A 80 12.52 6.68 7.71
N ASN A 81 12.49 6.15 8.93
CA ASN A 81 11.58 6.59 9.99
C ASN A 81 10.09 6.56 9.57
N VAL A 82 9.73 5.63 8.69
CA VAL A 82 8.32 5.38 8.34
C VAL A 82 7.64 4.63 9.48
N PHE A 83 6.44 5.08 9.85
CA PHE A 83 5.60 4.42 10.84
C PHE A 83 4.28 3.96 10.24
N ILE A 84 3.99 2.67 10.32
CA ILE A 84 2.73 2.05 9.89
C ILE A 84 2.01 1.51 11.12
N ASN A 85 0.88 2.11 11.45
CA ASN A 85 0.09 1.76 12.64
C ASN A 85 -0.73 0.48 12.44
N VAL A 86 -1.36 0.02 13.51
CA VAL A 86 -2.15 -1.22 13.58
C VAL A 86 -3.23 -1.31 12.51
N GLY A 87 -3.42 -2.50 11.95
CA GLY A 87 -4.53 -2.80 11.05
C GLY A 87 -4.39 -2.27 9.62
N CYS A 88 -3.23 -1.74 9.26
CA CYS A 88 -3.01 -1.23 7.90
C CYS A 88 -2.97 -2.35 6.88
N THR A 89 -3.52 -2.07 5.69
CA THR A 89 -3.55 -2.97 4.53
C THR A 89 -2.93 -2.29 3.31
N ILE A 90 -1.97 -2.96 2.66
CA ILE A 90 -1.36 -2.48 1.42
C ILE A 90 -1.52 -3.58 0.35
N LEU A 91 -2.42 -3.36 -0.62
CA LEU A 91 -2.57 -4.27 -1.77
C LEU A 91 -1.60 -3.83 -2.86
N ASP A 92 -0.35 -4.23 -2.69
CA ASP A 92 0.80 -3.85 -3.51
C ASP A 92 0.91 -4.66 -4.81
N THR A 93 -0.14 -4.67 -5.62
CA THR A 93 -0.11 -5.26 -6.97
C THR A 93 0.77 -4.45 -7.93
N ALA A 94 1.04 -3.18 -7.63
CA ALA A 94 2.06 -2.34 -8.23
C ALA A 94 2.94 -1.71 -7.15
N SER A 95 3.97 -0.96 -7.54
CA SER A 95 4.86 -0.27 -6.61
C SER A 95 4.11 0.64 -5.65
N VAL A 96 4.39 0.51 -4.35
CA VAL A 96 3.97 1.41 -3.27
C VAL A 96 5.23 2.01 -2.65
N ILE A 97 5.41 3.31 -2.83
CA ILE A 97 6.54 4.04 -2.26
C ILE A 97 6.03 4.90 -1.11
N ILE A 98 6.65 4.78 0.06
CA ILE A 98 6.37 5.62 1.24
C ILE A 98 7.66 6.32 1.64
N GLY A 99 7.70 7.63 1.44
CA GLY A 99 8.88 8.47 1.69
C GLY A 99 9.20 8.65 3.17
N ASP A 100 10.41 9.13 3.43
CA ASP A 100 10.99 9.33 4.76
C ASP A 100 10.02 10.08 5.70
N HIS A 101 10.00 9.69 6.97
CA HIS A 101 9.25 10.34 8.06
C HIS A 101 7.72 10.31 7.91
N SER A 102 7.17 9.57 6.95
CA SER A 102 5.73 9.48 6.74
C SER A 102 5.08 8.52 7.74
N MET A 103 3.85 8.87 8.15
CA MET A 103 3.11 8.14 9.17
C MET A 103 1.73 7.73 8.66
N LEU A 104 1.42 6.45 8.76
CA LEU A 104 0.11 5.88 8.50
C LEU A 104 -0.61 5.60 9.81
N GLY A 105 -1.76 6.23 10.02
CA GLY A 105 -2.64 5.99 11.17
C GLY A 105 -3.25 4.57 11.15
N PRO A 106 -3.97 4.19 12.22
CA PRO A 106 -4.60 2.87 12.30
C PRO A 106 -5.57 2.60 11.14
N ASN A 107 -5.57 1.35 10.64
CA ASN A 107 -6.49 0.90 9.59
C ASN A 107 -6.42 1.70 8.28
N VAL A 108 -5.30 2.32 7.95
CA VAL A 108 -5.08 2.92 6.63
C VAL A 108 -5.01 1.82 5.57
N GLN A 109 -5.62 2.08 4.41
CA GLN A 109 -5.70 1.14 3.30
C GLN A 109 -5.13 1.77 2.04
N ILE A 110 -4.21 1.07 1.37
CA ILE A 110 -3.61 1.47 0.10
C ILE A 110 -3.90 0.39 -0.93
N TYR A 111 -4.54 0.77 -2.04
CA TYR A 111 -4.97 -0.17 -3.07
C TYR A 111 -4.34 0.20 -4.41
N CYS A 112 -3.47 -0.66 -4.94
CA CYS A 112 -2.93 -0.53 -6.29
C CYS A 112 -3.79 -1.24 -7.34
N ALA A 113 -4.65 -2.17 -6.91
CA ALA A 113 -5.47 -2.99 -7.79
C ALA A 113 -6.79 -2.31 -8.20
N GLN A 114 -7.18 -2.51 -9.46
CA GLN A 114 -8.52 -2.20 -9.95
C GLN A 114 -9.04 -3.33 -10.82
N HIS A 115 -10.25 -3.81 -10.54
CA HIS A 115 -10.95 -4.75 -11.41
C HIS A 115 -11.57 -4.05 -12.63
N HIS A 116 -11.78 -4.80 -13.70
CA HIS A 116 -12.34 -4.26 -14.92
C HIS A 116 -13.78 -3.76 -14.71
N LYS A 117 -14.12 -2.59 -15.28
CA LYS A 117 -15.47 -1.98 -15.15
C LYS A 117 -16.52 -2.76 -15.92
N ASP A 118 -16.15 -3.32 -17.09
CA ASP A 118 -17.00 -4.23 -17.85
C ASP A 118 -17.24 -5.52 -17.03
N PRO A 119 -18.50 -5.91 -16.76
CA PRO A 119 -18.82 -7.08 -15.94
C PRO A 119 -18.36 -8.39 -16.57
N GLU A 120 -18.34 -8.53 -17.90
CA GLU A 120 -17.91 -9.77 -18.54
C GLU A 120 -16.38 -9.95 -18.46
N LEU A 121 -15.62 -8.87 -18.58
CA LEU A 121 -14.17 -8.90 -18.39
C LEU A 121 -13.81 -9.05 -16.89
N ARG A 122 -14.59 -8.48 -15.98
CA ARG A 122 -14.42 -8.69 -14.54
C ARG A 122 -14.63 -10.14 -14.12
N LYS A 123 -15.59 -10.86 -14.72
CA LYS A 123 -15.78 -12.31 -14.51
C LYS A 123 -14.58 -13.15 -14.94
N GLN A 124 -13.74 -12.63 -15.82
CA GLN A 124 -12.49 -13.27 -16.25
C GLN A 124 -11.34 -12.99 -15.28
N HIS A 125 -11.63 -12.39 -14.11
CA HIS A 125 -10.64 -12.05 -13.08
C HIS A 125 -9.54 -11.09 -13.57
N LEU A 126 -9.88 -10.23 -14.56
CA LEU A 126 -8.97 -9.23 -15.06
C LEU A 126 -8.83 -8.07 -14.08
N GLU A 127 -7.59 -7.74 -13.83
CA GLU A 127 -7.13 -6.68 -12.90
C GLU A 127 -6.10 -5.81 -13.59
N ILE A 128 -6.01 -4.54 -13.21
CA ILE A 128 -4.91 -3.64 -13.57
C ILE A 128 -4.26 -3.11 -12.31
N ALA A 129 -2.95 -3.03 -12.31
CA ALA A 129 -2.15 -2.56 -11.20
C ALA A 129 -1.61 -1.16 -11.48
N LEU A 130 -1.91 -0.17 -10.63
CA LEU A 130 -1.43 1.20 -10.75
C LEU A 130 -0.68 1.61 -9.48
N PRO A 131 0.54 2.19 -9.60
CA PRO A 131 1.38 2.50 -8.45
C PRO A 131 0.78 3.58 -7.56
N VAL A 132 1.14 3.54 -6.27
CA VAL A 132 0.83 4.59 -5.30
C VAL A 132 2.14 5.16 -4.76
N THR A 133 2.25 6.48 -4.75
CA THR A 133 3.42 7.17 -4.19
C THR A 133 2.98 8.10 -3.06
N ILE A 134 3.59 7.94 -1.89
CA ILE A 134 3.45 8.81 -0.74
C ILE A 134 4.79 9.49 -0.51
N GLY A 135 4.81 10.81 -0.55
CA GLY A 135 5.99 11.65 -0.37
C GLY A 135 6.59 11.54 1.02
N ARG A 136 7.48 12.46 1.34
CA ARG A 136 8.16 12.57 2.64
C ARG A 136 7.30 13.35 3.63
N ASN A 137 7.40 12.98 4.92
CA ASN A 137 6.72 13.67 6.03
C ASN A 137 5.21 13.80 5.84
N VAL A 138 4.59 12.80 5.19
CA VAL A 138 3.14 12.74 4.98
C VAL A 138 2.46 12.13 6.20
N TRP A 139 1.38 12.77 6.68
CA TRP A 139 0.54 12.17 7.71
C TRP A 139 -0.79 11.69 7.10
N ILE A 140 -1.01 10.37 7.15
CA ILE A 140 -2.28 9.76 6.74
C ILE A 140 -3.06 9.36 7.98
N GLY A 141 -4.20 10.03 8.20
CA GLY A 141 -5.12 9.78 9.32
C GLY A 141 -5.73 8.38 9.27
N GLY A 142 -6.08 7.87 10.44
CA GLY A 142 -6.64 6.51 10.59
C GLY A 142 -7.87 6.27 9.73
N GLY A 143 -7.97 5.05 9.17
CA GLY A 143 -9.09 4.63 8.33
C GLY A 143 -9.14 5.29 6.95
N ALA A 144 -8.16 6.11 6.58
CA ALA A 144 -8.10 6.67 5.22
C ALA A 144 -7.82 5.58 4.18
N ILE A 145 -8.36 5.77 2.96
CA ILE A 145 -8.20 4.86 1.83
C ILE A 145 -7.54 5.61 0.69
N ILE A 146 -6.43 5.08 0.18
CA ILE A 146 -5.69 5.64 -0.97
C ILE A 146 -5.93 4.71 -2.16
N LEU A 147 -6.50 5.25 -3.23
CA LEU A 147 -6.83 4.47 -4.42
C LEU A 147 -5.66 4.37 -5.40
N ALA A 148 -5.76 3.41 -6.30
CA ALA A 148 -4.77 3.09 -7.31
C ALA A 148 -4.39 4.29 -8.18
N GLY A 149 -3.09 4.45 -8.44
CA GLY A 149 -2.54 5.51 -9.27
C GLY A 149 -2.42 6.88 -8.58
N VAL A 150 -2.71 6.98 -7.26
CA VAL A 150 -2.63 8.23 -6.52
C VAL A 150 -1.19 8.54 -6.10
N SER A 151 -0.80 9.81 -6.27
CA SER A 151 0.42 10.38 -5.69
C SER A 151 0.06 11.44 -4.65
N ILE A 152 0.67 11.35 -3.47
CA ILE A 152 0.55 12.31 -2.36
C ILE A 152 1.89 12.99 -2.19
N GLY A 153 1.92 14.32 -2.34
CA GLY A 153 3.15 15.12 -2.24
C GLY A 153 3.69 15.24 -0.83
N ASP A 154 4.96 15.66 -0.72
CA ASP A 154 5.64 15.88 0.55
C ASP A 154 4.84 16.78 1.49
N ASP A 155 4.94 16.56 2.80
CA ASP A 155 4.30 17.38 3.85
C ASP A 155 2.76 17.45 3.80
N ALA A 156 2.11 16.63 2.95
CA ALA A 156 0.66 16.58 2.85
C ALA A 156 0.01 15.89 4.06
N ILE A 157 -1.24 16.24 4.33
CA ILE A 157 -2.05 15.60 5.37
C ILE A 157 -3.31 15.02 4.74
N VAL A 158 -3.59 13.76 5.03
CA VAL A 158 -4.85 13.09 4.70
C VAL A 158 -5.64 12.88 5.98
N GLY A 159 -6.80 13.51 6.09
CA GLY A 159 -7.66 13.39 7.28
C GLY A 159 -8.19 11.98 7.49
N ALA A 160 -8.51 11.63 8.73
CA ALA A 160 -9.03 10.33 9.10
C ALA A 160 -10.33 10.01 8.31
N GLY A 161 -10.47 8.76 7.85
CA GLY A 161 -11.61 8.30 7.07
C GLY A 161 -11.72 8.87 5.65
N ALA A 162 -10.75 9.65 5.18
CA ALA A 162 -10.77 10.21 3.82
C ALA A 162 -10.55 9.12 2.76
N VAL A 163 -11.23 9.26 1.60
CA VAL A 163 -11.01 8.41 0.42
C VAL A 163 -10.34 9.23 -0.67
N VAL A 164 -9.03 9.02 -0.84
CA VAL A 164 -8.20 9.77 -1.79
C VAL A 164 -8.29 9.14 -3.16
N THR A 165 -8.94 9.84 -4.09
CA THR A 165 -9.23 9.40 -5.45
C THR A 165 -8.44 10.16 -6.52
N LYS A 166 -7.66 11.17 -6.13
CA LYS A 166 -6.85 12.04 -7.00
C LYS A 166 -5.55 12.41 -6.29
N ASN A 167 -4.57 12.83 -7.08
CA ASN A 167 -3.29 13.31 -6.54
C ASN A 167 -3.48 14.47 -5.57
N VAL A 168 -2.65 14.49 -4.53
CA VAL A 168 -2.60 15.53 -3.50
C VAL A 168 -1.29 16.31 -3.65
N ALA A 169 -1.37 17.63 -3.79
CA ALA A 169 -0.18 18.47 -3.90
C ALA A 169 0.61 18.51 -2.58
N PRO A 170 1.93 18.81 -2.62
CA PRO A 170 2.72 18.97 -1.42
C PRO A 170 2.14 20.01 -0.45
N GLY A 171 2.22 19.75 0.85
CA GLY A 171 1.77 20.63 1.93
C GLY A 171 0.25 20.80 2.04
N VAL A 172 -0.54 20.09 1.24
CA VAL A 172 -2.00 20.24 1.21
C VAL A 172 -2.66 19.27 2.20
N THR A 173 -3.67 19.76 2.91
CA THR A 173 -4.56 18.92 3.71
C THR A 173 -5.81 18.55 2.91
N VAL A 174 -6.14 17.24 2.85
CA VAL A 174 -7.36 16.73 2.22
C VAL A 174 -8.20 15.93 3.21
N VAL A 175 -9.53 16.05 3.10
CA VAL A 175 -10.49 15.37 3.99
C VAL A 175 -11.73 14.91 3.23
N GLY A 176 -12.43 13.93 3.76
CA GLY A 176 -13.75 13.49 3.29
C GLY A 176 -13.74 12.35 2.27
N ASN A 177 -14.93 11.98 1.82
CA ASN A 177 -15.16 10.92 0.81
C ASN A 177 -16.10 11.46 -0.29
N PRO A 178 -15.62 11.67 -1.52
CA PRO A 178 -14.20 11.64 -1.91
C PRO A 178 -13.41 12.81 -1.29
N ALA A 179 -12.11 12.59 -1.05
CA ALA A 179 -11.26 13.60 -0.42
C ALA A 179 -11.19 14.89 -1.24
N ARG A 180 -11.28 16.03 -0.54
CA ARG A 180 -11.17 17.38 -1.09
C ARG A 180 -10.20 18.19 -0.23
N VAL A 181 -9.57 19.18 -0.85
CA VAL A 181 -8.72 20.14 -0.15
C VAL A 181 -9.55 20.78 0.96
N MET A 182 -9.01 20.73 2.17
CA MET A 182 -9.60 21.42 3.30
C MET A 182 -9.31 22.92 3.13
N GLY A 183 -10.37 23.73 2.89
CA GLY A 183 -10.24 25.18 2.89
C GLY A 183 -9.84 25.71 4.26
N ASP A 184 -9.19 26.87 4.29
CA ASP A 184 -8.94 27.59 5.53
C ASP A 184 -10.27 27.71 6.28
N ARG A 185 -10.31 27.22 7.52
CA ARG A 185 -11.42 27.56 8.40
C ARG A 185 -11.28 29.04 8.70
N ALA A 186 -12.14 29.84 8.08
CA ALA A 186 -12.28 31.24 8.43
C ALA A 186 -12.62 31.42 9.92
#